data_941988fbf929e34ee37e861a58426c42
#
_entry.id   941988fbf929e34ee37e861a58426c42
#
_cell.length_a   1.000
_cell.length_b   1.000
_cell.length_c   1.000
_cell.angle_alpha   90.00
_cell.angle_beta   90.00
_cell.angle_gamma   90.00
#
_symmetry.space_group_name_H-M   'P 1'
#
loop_
_entity.id
_entity.type
_entity.pdbx_description
1 polymer ?
#
loop_
_entity_poly.entity_id
_entity_poly.type
_entity_poly.pdbx_seq_one_letter_code
_entity_poly.pdbx_strand_id
1 'polypeptide(L)'
;YRVGGKNAPLANDTKIAEFRRLNEAAIRNAERAEVLFDRQKQFIGNASHEMQTPLAVCRNRLEMLVGDGSALSEEQLGEIMKVQRTLDYLVRLNRSLLLLSKIENGQFPETEQVDFNALVGRTAEDMSEIYAGRGMRLSLREEGRLAARMNSSLGASLVTNLLKNAYVHGDAGGEVTVTVSGDRLSVCNSGAGGALDADHIFERFYQGAKKEGSTGLGLSIVDAVCRLYGLRTEYAYINRCHCFTVHFPK
;
A
#
# COMPACT_ATOMS: atom_id res chain seq x y z
N TYR A 1 18.28 -11.46 -4.88
CA TYR A 1 18.34 -10.67 -6.13
C TYR A 1 17.63 -9.35 -5.88
N ARG A 2 18.39 -8.22 -5.75
CA ARG A 2 17.82 -6.87 -5.67
C ARG A 2 17.35 -6.47 -7.07
N VAL A 3 16.06 -6.47 -7.31
CA VAL A 3 15.46 -5.79 -8.45
C VAL A 3 15.44 -4.30 -8.12
N GLY A 4 16.34 -3.52 -8.74
CA GLY A 4 16.39 -2.05 -8.53
C GLY A 4 17.79 -1.45 -8.33
N GLY A 5 18.84 -2.26 -8.21
CA GLY A 5 20.21 -1.75 -8.36
C GLY A 5 20.61 -1.81 -9.84
N LYS A 6 21.19 -0.73 -10.39
CA LYS A 6 21.88 -0.81 -11.69
C LYS A 6 22.75 -2.06 -11.65
N ASN A 7 22.40 -3.06 -12.49
CA ASN A 7 23.21 -4.26 -12.61
C ASN A 7 24.65 -3.83 -12.87
N ALA A 8 25.57 -4.23 -11.99
CA ALA A 8 27.00 -4.03 -12.27
C ALA A 8 27.26 -4.70 -13.63
N PRO A 9 27.95 -4.05 -14.56
CA PRO A 9 28.21 -4.64 -15.87
C PRO A 9 28.91 -5.97 -15.65
N LEU A 10 28.29 -7.05 -16.12
CA LEU A 10 28.94 -8.36 -16.15
C LEU A 10 30.21 -8.21 -16.99
N ALA A 11 31.37 -8.52 -16.44
CA ALA A 11 32.63 -8.39 -17.12
C ALA A 11 32.65 -9.31 -18.35
N ASN A 12 32.69 -8.71 -19.53
CA ASN A 12 32.68 -9.41 -20.82
C ASN A 12 34.08 -9.93 -21.24
N ASP A 13 35.06 -9.80 -20.34
CA ASP A 13 36.46 -10.14 -20.63
C ASP A 13 36.78 -11.59 -20.24
N THR A 14 36.14 -12.54 -20.92
CA THR A 14 36.45 -13.95 -20.80
C THR A 14 37.10 -14.47 -22.07
N LYS A 15 38.24 -15.16 -21.92
CA LYS A 15 39.00 -15.79 -23.02
C LYS A 15 38.28 -17.00 -23.62
N ILE A 16 37.21 -17.51 -23.02
CA ILE A 16 36.45 -18.68 -23.47
C ILE A 16 35.21 -18.19 -24.20
N ALA A 17 35.11 -18.46 -25.51
CA ALA A 17 34.02 -17.97 -26.38
C ALA A 17 32.62 -18.37 -25.90
N GLU A 18 32.49 -19.51 -25.24
CA GLU A 18 31.21 -19.99 -24.68
C GLU A 18 30.73 -19.13 -23.48
N PHE A 19 31.62 -18.77 -22.57
CA PHE A 19 31.31 -17.88 -21.45
C PHE A 19 30.90 -16.47 -21.92
N ARG A 20 31.57 -15.98 -22.97
CA ARG A 20 31.20 -14.69 -23.56
C ARG A 20 29.79 -14.72 -24.15
N ARG A 21 29.43 -15.77 -24.91
CA ARG A 21 28.09 -15.96 -25.45
C ARG A 21 27.03 -16.08 -24.36
N LEU A 22 27.34 -16.79 -23.27
CA LEU A 22 26.44 -16.93 -22.12
C LEU A 22 26.21 -15.57 -21.43
N ASN A 23 27.29 -14.80 -21.19
CA ASN A 23 27.18 -13.46 -20.61
C ASN A 23 26.38 -12.50 -21.49
N GLU A 24 26.63 -12.50 -22.80
CA GLU A 24 25.87 -11.70 -23.76
C GLU A 24 24.37 -12.09 -23.79
N ALA A 25 24.07 -13.38 -23.72
CA ALA A 25 22.70 -13.85 -23.61
C ALA A 25 22.03 -13.44 -22.30
N ALA A 26 22.76 -13.52 -21.18
CA ALA A 26 22.27 -13.08 -19.86
C ALA A 26 22.00 -11.57 -19.83
N ILE A 27 22.90 -10.74 -20.38
CA ILE A 27 22.72 -9.29 -20.49
C ILE A 27 21.49 -8.98 -21.36
N ARG A 28 21.36 -9.55 -22.56
CA ARG A 28 20.20 -9.33 -23.44
C ARG A 28 18.88 -9.76 -22.79
N ASN A 29 18.88 -10.86 -22.02
CA ASN A 29 17.68 -11.30 -21.30
C ASN A 29 17.32 -10.34 -20.16
N ALA A 30 18.31 -9.82 -19.41
CA ALA A 30 18.10 -8.82 -18.36
C ALA A 30 17.52 -7.53 -18.96
N GLU A 31 18.09 -7.01 -20.06
CA GLU A 31 17.59 -5.82 -20.76
C GLU A 31 16.15 -6.01 -21.26
N ARG A 32 15.85 -7.18 -21.86
CA ARG A 32 14.48 -7.49 -22.30
C ARG A 32 13.50 -7.55 -21.14
N ALA A 33 13.88 -8.18 -20.04
CA ALA A 33 13.04 -8.25 -18.85
C ALA A 33 12.76 -6.85 -18.28
N GLU A 34 13.76 -5.97 -18.24
CA GLU A 34 13.61 -4.57 -17.79
C GLU A 34 12.64 -3.78 -18.69
N VAL A 35 12.81 -3.86 -20.02
CA VAL A 35 11.91 -3.22 -20.99
C VAL A 35 10.47 -3.74 -20.88
N LEU A 36 10.27 -5.03 -20.69
CA LEU A 36 8.94 -5.62 -20.51
C LEU A 36 8.31 -5.15 -19.20
N PHE A 37 9.08 -5.08 -18.14
CA PHE A 37 8.63 -4.60 -16.82
C PHE A 37 8.20 -3.14 -16.87
N ASP A 38 8.98 -2.28 -17.52
CA ASP A 38 8.65 -0.87 -17.70
C ASP A 38 7.38 -0.66 -18.56
N ARG A 39 7.23 -1.44 -19.64
CA ARG A 39 6.00 -1.42 -20.45
C ARG A 39 4.78 -1.85 -19.64
N GLN A 40 4.91 -2.88 -18.81
CA GLN A 40 3.83 -3.34 -17.94
C GLN A 40 3.43 -2.27 -16.92
N LYS A 41 4.40 -1.57 -16.32
CA LYS A 41 4.14 -0.45 -15.39
C LYS A 41 3.40 0.69 -16.09
N GLN A 42 3.86 1.11 -17.26
CA GLN A 42 3.21 2.16 -18.05
C GLN A 42 1.79 1.76 -18.45
N PHE A 43 1.58 0.51 -18.87
CA PHE A 43 0.25 0.00 -19.21
C PHE A 43 -0.70 0.07 -18.03
N ILE A 44 -0.28 -0.38 -16.83
CA ILE A 44 -1.10 -0.30 -15.61
C ILE A 44 -1.42 1.16 -15.27
N GLY A 45 -0.44 2.07 -15.35
CA GLY A 45 -0.63 3.49 -15.10
C GLY A 45 -1.65 4.12 -16.05
N ASN A 46 -1.50 3.90 -17.34
CA ASN A 46 -2.40 4.44 -18.36
C ASN A 46 -3.81 3.88 -18.24
N ALA A 47 -3.94 2.54 -18.10
CA ALA A 47 -5.23 1.89 -17.92
C ALA A 47 -5.97 2.40 -16.66
N SER A 48 -5.23 2.62 -15.56
CA SER A 48 -5.79 3.17 -14.32
C SER A 48 -6.28 4.60 -14.49
N HIS A 49 -5.60 5.44 -15.23
CA HIS A 49 -6.06 6.80 -15.55
C HIS A 49 -7.33 6.77 -16.40
N GLU A 50 -7.37 5.93 -17.46
CA GLU A 50 -8.53 5.81 -18.34
C GLU A 50 -9.77 5.24 -17.61
N MET A 51 -9.58 4.44 -16.56
CA MET A 51 -10.68 3.92 -15.74
C MET A 51 -11.25 4.95 -14.75
N GLN A 52 -10.52 5.99 -14.36
CA GLN A 52 -11.02 6.99 -13.38
C GLN A 52 -12.26 7.72 -13.88
N THR A 53 -12.25 8.14 -15.14
CA THR A 53 -13.34 8.92 -15.74
C THR A 53 -14.65 8.14 -15.82
N PRO A 54 -14.72 6.92 -16.41
CA PRO A 54 -15.96 6.17 -16.46
C PRO A 54 -16.49 5.77 -15.08
N LEU A 55 -15.60 5.43 -14.13
CA LEU A 55 -16.01 5.13 -12.76
C LEU A 55 -16.64 6.35 -12.07
N ALA A 56 -16.08 7.55 -12.26
CA ALA A 56 -16.65 8.78 -11.73
C ALA A 56 -18.02 9.08 -12.35
N VAL A 57 -18.18 8.89 -13.66
CA VAL A 57 -19.46 9.07 -14.36
C VAL A 57 -20.51 8.10 -13.83
N CYS A 58 -20.17 6.82 -13.67
CA CYS A 58 -21.10 5.84 -13.12
C CYS A 58 -21.54 6.20 -11.70
N ARG A 59 -20.60 6.62 -10.84
CA ARG A 59 -20.91 7.06 -9.47
C ARG A 59 -21.87 8.23 -9.45
N ASN A 60 -21.56 9.29 -10.22
CA ASN A 60 -22.41 10.47 -10.29
C ASN A 60 -23.83 10.14 -10.78
N ARG A 61 -23.97 9.24 -11.77
CA ARG A 61 -25.29 8.80 -12.25
C ARG A 61 -26.09 8.05 -11.19
N LEU A 62 -25.43 7.19 -10.39
CA LEU A 62 -26.09 6.50 -9.26
C LEU A 62 -26.51 7.49 -8.16
N GLU A 63 -25.66 8.48 -7.84
CA GLU A 63 -25.99 9.54 -6.89
C GLU A 63 -27.20 10.36 -7.36
N MET A 64 -27.28 10.70 -8.65
CA MET A 64 -28.44 11.39 -9.23
C MET A 64 -29.72 10.56 -9.15
N LEU A 65 -29.67 9.25 -9.43
CA LEU A 65 -30.84 8.36 -9.32
C LEU A 65 -31.40 8.30 -7.90
N VAL A 66 -30.56 8.38 -6.89
CA VAL A 66 -30.97 8.40 -5.48
C VAL A 66 -31.48 9.79 -5.06
N GLY A 67 -30.86 10.87 -5.62
CA GLY A 67 -31.20 12.26 -5.25
C GLY A 67 -32.41 12.86 -5.95
N ASP A 68 -32.88 12.29 -7.05
CA ASP A 68 -33.93 12.87 -7.92
C ASP A 68 -35.36 12.72 -7.38
N GLY A 69 -35.54 12.30 -6.11
CA GLY A 69 -36.87 12.20 -5.47
C GLY A 69 -37.82 11.17 -6.12
N SER A 70 -37.31 10.36 -7.06
CA SER A 70 -38.09 9.25 -7.65
C SER A 70 -38.43 8.25 -6.55
N ALA A 71 -39.69 7.80 -6.51
CA ALA A 71 -40.16 6.80 -5.55
C ALA A 71 -39.55 5.43 -5.84
N LEU A 72 -38.28 5.26 -5.45
CA LEU A 72 -37.55 3.99 -5.51
C LEU A 72 -38.14 3.05 -4.44
N SER A 73 -38.40 1.80 -4.80
CA SER A 73 -38.72 0.79 -3.80
C SER A 73 -37.50 0.51 -2.91
N GLU A 74 -37.72 -0.03 -1.69
CA GLU A 74 -36.63 -0.44 -0.79
C GLU A 74 -35.72 -1.45 -1.47
N GLU A 75 -36.23 -2.35 -2.28
CA GLU A 75 -35.47 -3.34 -3.04
C GLU A 75 -34.56 -2.66 -4.08
N GLN A 76 -35.08 -1.70 -4.85
CA GLN A 76 -34.30 -0.92 -5.83
C GLN A 76 -33.20 -0.11 -5.15
N LEU A 77 -33.50 0.53 -4.02
CA LEU A 77 -32.51 1.25 -3.22
C LEU A 77 -31.42 0.31 -2.72
N GLY A 78 -31.79 -0.88 -2.25
CA GLY A 78 -30.85 -1.91 -1.83
C GLY A 78 -29.89 -2.34 -2.95
N GLU A 79 -30.39 -2.54 -4.17
CA GLU A 79 -29.55 -2.87 -5.34
C GLU A 79 -28.62 -1.71 -5.74
N ILE A 80 -29.13 -0.48 -5.76
CA ILE A 80 -28.29 0.71 -6.02
C ILE A 80 -27.16 0.80 -5.01
N MET A 81 -27.43 0.59 -3.72
CA MET A 81 -26.39 0.61 -2.68
C MET A 81 -25.34 -0.49 -2.87
N LYS A 82 -25.71 -1.67 -3.36
CA LYS A 82 -24.75 -2.75 -3.69
C LYS A 82 -23.85 -2.33 -4.85
N VAL A 83 -24.43 -1.74 -5.89
CA VAL A 83 -23.67 -1.24 -7.05
C VAL A 83 -22.72 -0.11 -6.63
N GLN A 84 -23.18 0.83 -5.80
CA GLN A 84 -22.33 1.91 -5.26
C GLN A 84 -21.13 1.35 -4.49
N ARG A 85 -21.34 0.38 -3.58
CA ARG A 85 -20.23 -0.26 -2.85
C ARG A 85 -19.21 -0.90 -3.78
N THR A 86 -19.69 -1.60 -4.82
CA THR A 86 -18.80 -2.22 -5.82
C THR A 86 -18.02 -1.15 -6.58
N LEU A 87 -18.65 -0.06 -6.95
CA LEU A 87 -18.02 1.05 -7.64
C LEU A 87 -16.95 1.72 -6.77
N ASP A 88 -17.25 1.97 -5.50
CA ASP A 88 -16.30 2.52 -4.54
C ASP A 88 -15.09 1.60 -4.34
N TYR A 89 -15.31 0.29 -4.33
CA TYR A 89 -14.21 -0.69 -4.31
C TYR A 89 -13.31 -0.55 -5.54
N LEU A 90 -13.90 -0.47 -6.76
CA LEU A 90 -13.15 -0.29 -8.01
C LEU A 90 -12.39 1.04 -8.05
N VAL A 91 -12.99 2.12 -7.56
CA VAL A 91 -12.31 3.43 -7.46
C VAL A 91 -11.10 3.35 -6.53
N ARG A 92 -11.25 2.73 -5.35
CA ARG A 92 -10.12 2.54 -4.42
C ARG A 92 -9.03 1.66 -5.00
N LEU A 93 -9.42 0.55 -5.65
CA LEU A 93 -8.48 -0.36 -6.30
C LEU A 93 -7.67 0.37 -7.37
N ASN A 94 -8.35 1.09 -8.25
CA ASN A 94 -7.73 1.85 -9.33
C ASN A 94 -6.77 2.92 -8.82
N ARG A 95 -7.17 3.68 -7.78
CA ARG A 95 -6.28 4.68 -7.14
C ARG A 95 -5.02 4.04 -6.55
N SER A 96 -5.15 2.87 -5.91
CA SER A 96 -4.02 2.15 -5.33
C SER A 96 -3.05 1.64 -6.40
N LEU A 97 -3.58 1.10 -7.52
CA LEU A 97 -2.76 0.66 -8.66
C LEU A 97 -2.01 1.82 -9.31
N LEU A 98 -2.70 2.96 -9.49
CA LEU A 98 -2.09 4.16 -10.04
C LEU A 98 -0.97 4.70 -9.12
N LEU A 99 -1.20 4.72 -7.80
CA LEU A 99 -0.19 5.15 -6.83
C LEU A 99 1.05 4.24 -6.89
N LEU A 100 0.85 2.92 -6.90
CA LEU A 100 1.95 1.95 -7.05
C LEU A 100 2.74 2.17 -8.34
N SER A 101 2.03 2.35 -9.46
CA SER A 101 2.66 2.65 -10.75
C SER A 101 3.50 3.94 -10.70
N LYS A 102 2.98 5.01 -10.09
CA LYS A 102 3.70 6.28 -9.92
C LYS A 102 4.95 6.15 -9.04
N ILE A 103 4.86 5.39 -7.93
CA ILE A 103 6.01 5.13 -7.04
C ILE A 103 7.09 4.40 -7.81
N GLU A 104 6.75 3.33 -8.53
CA GLU A 104 7.67 2.50 -9.29
C GLU A 104 8.32 3.24 -10.48
N ASN A 105 7.62 4.23 -11.04
CA ASN A 105 8.13 5.10 -12.11
C ASN A 105 8.90 6.33 -11.57
N GLY A 106 9.13 6.42 -10.25
CA GLY A 106 9.89 7.52 -9.65
C GLY A 106 9.25 8.90 -9.80
N GLN A 107 7.91 8.97 -9.90
CA GLN A 107 7.17 10.22 -10.16
C GLN A 107 6.98 11.09 -8.89
N PHE A 108 7.85 10.94 -7.90
CA PHE A 108 7.84 11.71 -6.64
C PHE A 108 9.22 12.30 -6.36
N PRO A 109 9.71 13.26 -7.19
CA PRO A 109 11.05 13.82 -7.04
C PRO A 109 11.19 14.74 -5.83
N GLU A 110 10.09 15.39 -5.41
CA GLU A 110 10.09 16.34 -4.31
C GLU A 110 10.21 15.62 -2.98
N THR A 111 11.15 16.06 -2.15
CA THR A 111 11.36 15.52 -0.80
C THR A 111 11.52 16.66 0.20
N GLU A 112 10.94 16.48 1.38
CA GLU A 112 11.06 17.38 2.51
C GLU A 112 11.32 16.59 3.80
N GLN A 113 11.63 17.27 4.89
CA GLN A 113 11.77 16.64 6.21
C GLN A 113 10.38 16.37 6.77
N VAL A 114 9.98 15.12 6.85
CA VAL A 114 8.69 14.67 7.39
C VAL A 114 8.87 14.30 8.85
N ASP A 115 8.12 14.97 9.74
CA ASP A 115 8.00 14.62 11.17
C ASP A 115 6.95 13.52 11.33
N PHE A 116 7.40 12.29 11.57
CA PHE A 116 6.52 11.13 11.71
C PHE A 116 5.72 11.14 13.01
N ASN A 117 6.21 11.74 14.09
CA ASN A 117 5.43 11.87 15.33
C ASN A 117 4.17 12.68 15.09
N ALA A 118 4.31 13.87 14.49
CA ALA A 118 3.18 14.72 14.17
C ALA A 118 2.25 14.10 13.11
N LEU A 119 2.82 13.42 12.11
CA LEU A 119 2.04 12.76 11.06
C LEU A 119 1.22 11.59 11.61
N VAL A 120 1.83 10.73 12.41
CA VAL A 120 1.18 9.57 13.04
C VAL A 120 0.09 10.04 14.01
N GLY A 121 0.35 11.05 14.84
CA GLY A 121 -0.64 11.59 15.77
C GLY A 121 -1.93 12.00 15.06
N ARG A 122 -1.83 12.90 14.07
CA ARG A 122 -2.98 13.33 13.27
C ARG A 122 -3.71 12.19 12.57
N THR A 123 -2.96 11.32 11.89
CA THR A 123 -3.57 10.21 11.14
C THR A 123 -4.23 9.19 12.07
N ALA A 124 -3.69 8.97 13.25
CA ALA A 124 -4.25 8.05 14.24
C ALA A 124 -5.57 8.60 14.84
N GLU A 125 -5.66 9.91 15.09
CA GLU A 125 -6.89 10.58 15.50
C GLU A 125 -7.97 10.44 14.42
N ASP A 126 -7.67 10.81 13.16
CA ASP A 126 -8.59 10.69 12.02
C ASP A 126 -9.11 9.24 11.86
N MET A 127 -8.20 8.25 11.94
CA MET A 127 -8.58 6.84 11.81
C MET A 127 -9.43 6.36 12.99
N SER A 128 -9.17 6.83 14.20
CA SER A 128 -9.97 6.51 15.38
C SER A 128 -11.42 6.98 15.23
N GLU A 129 -11.63 8.18 14.67
CA GLU A 129 -12.96 8.72 14.38
C GLU A 129 -13.66 7.92 13.27
N ILE A 130 -12.98 7.68 12.13
CA ILE A 130 -13.52 6.93 10.98
C ILE A 130 -13.96 5.52 11.39
N TYR A 131 -13.20 4.87 12.27
CA TYR A 131 -13.45 3.49 12.70
C TYR A 131 -14.05 3.38 14.11
N ALA A 132 -14.61 4.47 14.67
CA ALA A 132 -15.22 4.50 16.00
C ALA A 132 -16.25 3.37 16.21
N GLY A 133 -17.04 3.06 15.18
CA GLY A 133 -18.03 1.97 15.21
C GLY A 133 -17.45 0.56 15.44
N ARG A 134 -16.13 0.38 15.34
CA ARG A 134 -15.47 -0.91 15.65
C ARG A 134 -15.16 -1.08 17.13
N GLY A 135 -15.28 -0.03 17.96
CA GLY A 135 -15.00 -0.07 19.39
C GLY A 135 -13.56 -0.40 19.76
N MET A 136 -12.60 -0.24 18.83
CA MET A 136 -11.18 -0.53 19.06
C MET A 136 -10.54 0.59 19.87
N ARG A 137 -9.64 0.22 20.79
CA ARG A 137 -8.85 1.20 21.56
C ARG A 137 -7.55 1.53 20.83
N LEU A 138 -7.27 2.83 20.68
CA LEU A 138 -5.99 3.32 20.18
C LEU A 138 -5.03 3.61 21.33
N SER A 139 -3.80 3.10 21.23
CA SER A 139 -2.69 3.41 22.13
C SER A 139 -1.51 3.96 21.30
N LEU A 140 -1.18 5.23 21.49
CA LEU A 140 -0.04 5.88 20.85
C LEU A 140 1.11 5.99 21.85
N ARG A 141 2.30 5.50 21.50
CA ARG A 141 3.52 5.54 22.31
C ARG A 141 4.62 6.25 21.55
N GLU A 142 5.14 7.31 22.12
CA GLU A 142 6.28 8.05 21.56
C GLU A 142 7.53 7.78 22.41
N GLU A 143 8.42 6.94 21.89
CA GLU A 143 9.69 6.54 22.56
C GLU A 143 10.89 7.31 22.00
N GLY A 144 10.68 8.19 21.05
CA GLY A 144 11.69 9.01 20.42
C GLY A 144 11.14 9.86 19.29
N ARG A 145 11.97 10.76 18.76
CA ARG A 145 11.61 11.54 17.57
C ARG A 145 12.04 10.80 16.31
N LEU A 146 11.12 10.67 15.37
CA LEU A 146 11.33 10.06 14.09
C LEU A 146 11.04 11.07 12.97
N ALA A 147 12.07 11.39 12.21
CA ALA A 147 11.95 12.25 11.05
C ALA A 147 12.75 11.67 9.88
N ALA A 148 12.24 11.77 8.68
CA ALA A 148 12.93 11.29 7.48
C ALA A 148 12.70 12.22 6.30
N ARG A 149 13.69 12.28 5.39
CA ARG A 149 13.59 13.06 4.17
C ARG A 149 12.89 12.24 3.09
N MET A 150 11.65 12.61 2.79
CA MET A 150 10.83 11.93 1.78
C MET A 150 9.72 12.84 1.23
N ASN A 151 9.02 12.40 0.21
CA ASN A 151 7.81 13.07 -0.23
C ASN A 151 6.72 12.93 0.84
N SER A 152 6.14 14.07 1.29
CA SER A 152 5.16 14.10 2.39
C SER A 152 3.89 13.30 2.09
N SER A 153 3.42 13.30 0.84
CA SER A 153 2.24 12.52 0.45
C SER A 153 2.50 11.01 0.48
N LEU A 154 3.74 10.57 0.20
CA LEU A 154 4.13 9.17 0.34
C LEU A 154 4.31 8.78 1.82
N GLY A 155 4.86 9.67 2.65
CA GLY A 155 4.89 9.49 4.10
C GLY A 155 3.49 9.33 4.69
N ALA A 156 2.56 10.21 4.29
CA ALA A 156 1.17 10.13 4.70
C ALA A 156 0.49 8.83 4.21
N SER A 157 0.75 8.42 2.97
CA SER A 157 0.24 7.17 2.42
C SER A 157 0.74 5.94 3.19
N LEU A 158 2.02 5.92 3.58
CA LEU A 158 2.62 4.85 4.38
C LEU A 158 1.90 4.71 5.73
N VAL A 159 1.78 5.81 6.49
CA VAL A 159 1.13 5.82 7.81
C VAL A 159 -0.34 5.43 7.70
N THR A 160 -1.07 6.03 6.74
CA THR A 160 -2.49 5.74 6.51
C THR A 160 -2.73 4.26 6.18
N ASN A 161 -1.91 3.64 5.33
CA ASN A 161 -2.08 2.23 4.97
C ASN A 161 -1.79 1.30 6.14
N LEU A 162 -0.78 1.59 6.97
CA LEU A 162 -0.50 0.82 8.19
C LEU A 162 -1.65 0.91 9.20
N LEU A 163 -2.11 2.11 9.52
CA LEU A 163 -3.21 2.33 10.45
C LEU A 163 -4.52 1.74 9.94
N LYS A 164 -4.87 1.98 8.68
CA LYS A 164 -6.05 1.40 8.06
C LYS A 164 -6.01 -0.13 8.10
N ASN A 165 -4.86 -0.74 7.83
CA ASN A 165 -4.68 -2.18 7.93
C ASN A 165 -4.98 -2.67 9.35
N ALA A 166 -4.46 -1.99 10.37
CA ALA A 166 -4.68 -2.34 11.76
C ALA A 166 -6.17 -2.26 12.17
N TYR A 167 -6.87 -1.19 11.76
CA TYR A 167 -8.30 -1.06 12.06
C TYR A 167 -9.17 -2.03 11.27
N VAL A 168 -8.90 -2.27 9.99
CA VAL A 168 -9.71 -3.15 9.14
C VAL A 168 -9.52 -4.61 9.54
N HIS A 169 -8.28 -5.03 9.84
CA HIS A 169 -7.95 -6.42 10.10
C HIS A 169 -7.90 -6.78 11.58
N GLY A 170 -7.85 -5.82 12.48
CA GLY A 170 -7.96 -6.03 13.92
C GLY A 170 -9.30 -6.60 14.35
N ASP A 171 -9.36 -7.20 15.53
CA ASP A 171 -10.58 -7.70 16.13
C ASP A 171 -11.47 -6.53 16.58
N ALA A 172 -12.78 -6.62 16.41
CA ALA A 172 -13.72 -5.64 16.93
C ALA A 172 -13.63 -5.59 18.48
N GLY A 173 -13.61 -4.38 19.07
CA GLY A 173 -13.38 -4.17 20.49
C GLY A 173 -11.95 -4.41 20.94
N GLY A 174 -11.04 -4.75 20.02
CA GLY A 174 -9.62 -4.99 20.30
C GLY A 174 -8.80 -3.71 20.48
N GLU A 175 -7.49 -3.81 20.25
CA GLU A 175 -6.55 -2.71 20.44
C GLU A 175 -5.69 -2.48 19.19
N VAL A 176 -5.42 -1.21 18.87
CA VAL A 176 -4.40 -0.77 17.94
C VAL A 176 -3.33 -0.03 18.73
N THR A 177 -2.11 -0.54 18.72
CA THR A 177 -0.96 0.11 19.37
C THR A 177 -0.01 0.65 18.29
N VAL A 178 0.30 1.93 18.35
CA VAL A 178 1.26 2.60 17.48
C VAL A 178 2.44 3.04 18.32
N THR A 179 3.65 2.62 17.93
CA THR A 179 4.90 3.02 18.61
C THR A 179 5.80 3.74 17.62
N VAL A 180 6.20 4.95 17.97
CA VAL A 180 7.17 5.76 17.23
C VAL A 180 8.45 5.85 18.05
N SER A 181 9.55 5.32 17.52
CA SER A 181 10.89 5.41 18.13
C SER A 181 11.82 6.19 17.21
N GLY A 182 13.05 6.46 17.62
CA GLY A 182 13.99 7.27 16.82
C GLY A 182 14.42 6.64 15.48
N ASP A 183 14.17 5.35 15.29
CA ASP A 183 14.60 4.60 14.10
C ASP A 183 13.49 3.68 13.51
N ARG A 184 12.29 3.68 14.08
CA ARG A 184 11.19 2.81 13.60
C ARG A 184 9.80 3.32 13.94
N LEU A 185 8.86 2.96 13.08
CA LEU A 185 7.42 3.07 13.28
C LEU A 185 6.82 1.66 13.31
N SER A 186 6.16 1.30 14.41
CA SER A 186 5.48 0.01 14.57
C SER A 186 3.98 0.22 14.77
N VAL A 187 3.16 -0.51 14.03
CA VAL A 187 1.70 -0.52 14.17
C VAL A 187 1.26 -1.96 14.42
N CYS A 188 0.70 -2.20 15.61
CA CYS A 188 0.23 -3.51 16.04
C CYS A 188 -1.28 -3.48 16.24
N ASN A 189 -1.97 -4.55 15.84
CA ASN A 189 -3.38 -4.73 16.13
C ASN A 189 -3.65 -6.12 16.71
N SER A 190 -4.61 -6.23 17.61
CA SER A 190 -5.12 -7.51 18.10
C SER A 190 -5.73 -8.32 16.96
N GLY A 191 -5.48 -9.61 16.91
CA GLY A 191 -6.01 -10.51 15.89
C GLY A 191 -5.85 -11.97 16.28
N ALA A 192 -6.98 -12.70 16.36
CA ALA A 192 -7.01 -14.09 16.81
C ALA A 192 -6.68 -15.12 15.72
N GLY A 193 -6.54 -14.71 14.46
CA GLY A 193 -6.43 -15.58 13.28
C GLY A 193 -5.10 -16.35 13.12
N GLY A 194 -4.11 -16.16 14.01
CA GLY A 194 -2.77 -16.75 13.89
C GLY A 194 -1.84 -15.92 12.99
N ALA A 195 -0.59 -16.36 12.87
CA ALA A 195 0.41 -15.71 12.05
C ALA A 195 0.02 -15.75 10.56
N LEU A 196 0.29 -14.67 9.85
CA LEU A 196 0.16 -14.58 8.39
C LEU A 196 1.47 -15.02 7.74
N ASP A 197 1.43 -15.29 6.45
CA ASP A 197 2.62 -15.63 5.66
C ASP A 197 3.53 -14.41 5.51
N ALA A 198 4.63 -14.38 6.27
CA ALA A 198 5.56 -13.27 6.33
C ALA A 198 6.26 -12.99 4.98
N ASP A 199 6.45 -14.01 4.15
CA ASP A 199 7.15 -13.91 2.87
C ASP A 199 6.26 -13.27 1.80
N HIS A 200 4.94 -13.43 1.89
CA HIS A 200 3.98 -12.98 0.87
C HIS A 200 3.09 -11.81 1.32
N ILE A 201 3.10 -11.44 2.62
CA ILE A 201 2.15 -10.46 3.18
C ILE A 201 2.24 -9.05 2.54
N PHE A 202 3.38 -8.70 1.97
CA PHE A 202 3.61 -7.44 1.26
C PHE A 202 3.38 -7.55 -0.26
N GLU A 203 3.02 -8.74 -0.76
CA GLU A 203 2.72 -8.91 -2.18
C GLU A 203 1.37 -8.26 -2.54
N ARG A 204 1.25 -7.89 -3.82
CA ARG A 204 0.01 -7.30 -4.34
C ARG A 204 -1.12 -8.33 -4.30
N PHE A 205 -2.30 -7.88 -3.88
CA PHE A 205 -3.52 -8.68 -3.77
C PHE A 205 -3.46 -9.80 -2.73
N TYR A 206 -2.41 -9.87 -1.92
CA TYR A 206 -2.38 -10.80 -0.80
C TYR A 206 -3.45 -10.44 0.22
N GLN A 207 -4.25 -11.41 0.61
CA GLN A 207 -5.30 -11.30 1.63
C GLN A 207 -5.33 -12.61 2.43
N GLY A 208 -4.88 -12.59 3.68
CA GLY A 208 -4.97 -13.76 4.57
C GLY A 208 -6.43 -14.15 4.86
N ALA A 209 -7.32 -13.18 5.03
CA ALA A 209 -8.76 -13.34 5.06
C ALA A 209 -9.41 -12.21 4.26
N LYS A 210 -10.36 -12.55 3.37
CA LYS A 210 -11.11 -11.53 2.62
C LYS A 210 -11.97 -10.73 3.60
N LYS A 211 -11.69 -9.44 3.76
CA LYS A 211 -12.56 -8.50 4.46
C LYS A 211 -13.16 -7.50 3.48
N GLU A 212 -14.44 -7.18 3.68
CA GLU A 212 -15.16 -6.25 2.83
C GLU A 212 -14.44 -4.88 2.80
N GLY A 213 -14.21 -4.37 1.59
CA GLY A 213 -13.52 -3.10 1.39
C GLY A 213 -12.00 -3.15 1.38
N SER A 214 -11.37 -4.30 1.61
CA SER A 214 -9.93 -4.50 1.46
C SER A 214 -9.57 -4.79 0.00
N THR A 215 -8.57 -4.08 -0.55
CA THR A 215 -8.08 -4.27 -1.93
C THR A 215 -6.89 -5.23 -2.01
N GLY A 216 -6.26 -5.56 -0.88
CA GLY A 216 -5.01 -6.32 -0.85
C GLY A 216 -3.80 -5.53 -1.37
N LEU A 217 -3.91 -4.19 -1.51
CA LEU A 217 -2.83 -3.34 -2.03
C LEU A 217 -2.21 -2.43 -0.95
N GLY A 218 -2.79 -2.34 0.24
CA GLY A 218 -2.30 -1.41 1.27
C GLY A 218 -0.87 -1.70 1.71
N LEU A 219 -0.56 -2.95 2.04
CA LEU A 219 0.78 -3.35 2.46
C LEU A 219 1.79 -3.35 1.31
N SER A 220 1.38 -3.63 0.08
CA SER A 220 2.27 -3.49 -1.10
C SER A 220 2.61 -2.02 -1.39
N ILE A 221 1.72 -1.06 -1.08
CA ILE A 221 2.03 0.38 -1.13
C ILE A 221 3.07 0.72 -0.06
N VAL A 222 2.90 0.23 1.18
CA VAL A 222 3.89 0.42 2.26
C VAL A 222 5.26 -0.07 1.81
N ASP A 223 5.35 -1.30 1.27
CA ASP A 223 6.59 -1.89 0.79
C ASP A 223 7.21 -1.09 -0.38
N ALA A 224 6.40 -0.65 -1.34
CA ALA A 224 6.87 0.16 -2.47
C ALA A 224 7.46 1.50 -2.00
N VAL A 225 6.81 2.20 -1.05
CA VAL A 225 7.34 3.41 -0.43
C VAL A 225 8.65 3.11 0.32
N CYS A 226 8.67 2.04 1.11
CA CYS A 226 9.87 1.65 1.86
C CYS A 226 11.05 1.36 0.91
N ARG A 227 10.83 0.62 -0.18
CA ARG A 227 11.88 0.35 -1.18
C ARG A 227 12.39 1.63 -1.83
N LEU A 228 11.51 2.58 -2.16
CA LEU A 228 11.90 3.85 -2.79
C LEU A 228 12.86 4.66 -1.90
N TYR A 229 12.66 4.64 -0.58
CA TYR A 229 13.47 5.39 0.39
C TYR A 229 14.51 4.54 1.14
N GLY A 230 14.73 3.29 0.75
CA GLY A 230 15.69 2.41 1.40
C GLY A 230 15.32 2.03 2.83
N LEU A 231 14.03 2.09 3.17
CA LEU A 231 13.48 1.63 4.45
C LEU A 231 13.25 0.11 4.41
N ARG A 232 13.17 -0.53 5.58
CA ARG A 232 12.91 -1.97 5.69
C ARG A 232 11.58 -2.21 6.40
N THR A 233 10.74 -3.06 5.82
CA THR A 233 9.50 -3.56 6.42
C THR A 233 9.75 -4.85 7.18
N GLU A 234 9.03 -5.05 8.27
CA GLU A 234 9.03 -6.27 9.07
C GLU A 234 7.61 -6.59 9.53
N TYR A 235 7.26 -7.87 9.53
CA TYR A 235 6.04 -8.38 10.10
C TYR A 235 6.35 -9.40 11.19
N ALA A 236 5.63 -9.32 12.31
CA ALA A 236 5.70 -10.29 13.40
C ALA A 236 4.29 -10.55 13.98
N TYR A 237 4.05 -11.78 14.41
CA TYR A 237 2.87 -12.14 15.17
C TYR A 237 3.28 -12.48 16.60
N ILE A 238 2.97 -11.58 17.53
CA ILE A 238 3.45 -11.68 18.92
C ILE A 238 2.25 -11.43 19.86
N ASN A 239 2.06 -12.27 20.85
CA ASN A 239 1.01 -12.12 21.86
C ASN A 239 -0.40 -11.91 21.25
N ARG A 240 -0.74 -12.64 20.19
CA ARG A 240 -2.01 -12.52 19.45
C ARG A 240 -2.20 -11.14 18.79
N CYS A 241 -1.11 -10.46 18.50
CA CYS A 241 -1.14 -9.20 17.76
C CYS A 241 -0.32 -9.34 16.47
N HIS A 242 -0.87 -8.78 15.39
CA HIS A 242 -0.15 -8.59 14.13
C HIS A 242 0.59 -7.27 14.21
N CYS A 243 1.91 -7.30 14.13
CA CYS A 243 2.77 -6.12 14.21
C CYS A 243 3.48 -5.89 12.87
N PHE A 244 3.30 -4.71 12.32
CA PHE A 244 3.98 -4.23 11.12
C PHE A 244 4.93 -3.12 11.51
N THR A 245 6.21 -3.28 11.23
CA THR A 245 7.25 -2.32 11.59
C THR A 245 7.98 -1.83 10.37
N VAL A 246 8.17 -0.53 10.28
CA VAL A 246 9.03 0.13 9.29
C VAL A 246 10.26 0.65 10.00
N HIS A 247 11.43 0.21 9.55
CA HIS A 247 12.74 0.61 10.06
C HIS A 247 13.32 1.70 9.16
N PHE A 248 13.76 2.78 9.78
CA PHE A 248 14.41 3.91 9.14
C PHE A 248 15.93 3.80 9.34
N PRO A 249 16.75 4.02 8.30
CA PRO A 249 18.19 4.05 8.46
C PRO A 249 18.60 5.20 9.40
N LYS A 250 19.64 4.96 10.20
CA LYS A 250 20.24 6.00 11.07
C LYS A 250 21.05 6.99 10.25
#